data_dfe54d181f4e4a55b3c56046bff94f3b
#
_entry.id   dfe54d181f4e4a55b3c56046bff94f3b
#
_cell.length_a   1.000
_cell.length_b   1.000
_cell.length_c   1.000
_cell.angle_alpha   90.00
_cell.angle_beta   90.00
_cell.angle_gamma   90.00
#
_symmetry.space_group_name_H-M   'P 1'
#
loop_
_entity.id
_entity.type
_entity.pdbx_description
1 polymer ?
#
loop_
_entity_poly.entity_id
_entity_poly.type
_entity_poly.pdbx_seq_one_letter_code
_entity_poly.pdbx_strand_id
1 'polypeptide(L)'
;MENSTTRQLTTWQRAKAAGIAALAYPLIALLGVTLRWRVSGIEHLDEIRNSGRQPVMAFWHGRILSATYYFRRRGIVVITSENFDGEWIARIIERFGYGTARGSTSRGGQRALLCLKRALAEGKAAGFTVDGPRGPAGCAQPGAVWLAGATGNPLLPFHLEADRYWM
;
A
#
# COMPACT_ATOMS: atom_id res chain seq x y z
N MET A 1 13.05 -28.08 -9.26
CA MET A 1 12.69 -27.70 -7.88
C MET A 1 13.70 -26.66 -7.42
N GLU A 2 13.43 -25.40 -7.64
CA GLU A 2 14.34 -24.29 -7.29
C GLU A 2 14.01 -23.85 -5.86
N ASN A 3 14.95 -24.10 -4.95
CA ASN A 3 14.87 -23.72 -3.54
C ASN A 3 14.77 -22.19 -3.46
N SER A 4 13.56 -21.68 -3.29
CA SER A 4 13.32 -20.25 -2.99
C SER A 4 13.73 -19.97 -1.55
N THR A 5 15.04 -19.85 -1.32
CA THR A 5 15.57 -19.38 -0.05
C THR A 5 15.10 -17.94 0.13
N THR A 6 14.09 -17.73 0.94
CA THR A 6 13.69 -16.39 1.40
C THR A 6 14.93 -15.77 2.05
N ARG A 7 15.52 -14.78 1.36
CA ARG A 7 16.76 -14.13 1.83
C ARG A 7 16.45 -13.37 3.10
N GLN A 8 16.65 -14.00 4.23
CA GLN A 8 16.44 -13.35 5.53
C GLN A 8 17.41 -12.18 5.67
N LEU A 9 16.87 -11.01 6.01
CA LEU A 9 17.69 -9.83 6.27
C LEU A 9 18.57 -10.08 7.49
N THR A 10 19.83 -9.69 7.40
CA THR A 10 20.79 -9.75 8.52
C THR A 10 20.35 -8.79 9.65
N THR A 11 20.84 -9.04 10.87
CA THR A 11 20.59 -8.15 12.02
C THR A 11 21.00 -6.71 11.73
N TRP A 12 22.14 -6.52 11.04
CA TRP A 12 22.63 -5.23 10.60
C TRP A 12 21.66 -4.54 9.61
N GLN A 13 21.15 -5.27 8.60
CA GLN A 13 20.17 -4.74 7.66
C GLN A 13 18.87 -4.32 8.36
N ARG A 14 18.42 -5.09 9.34
CA ARG A 14 17.23 -4.76 10.14
C ARG A 14 17.44 -3.51 10.99
N ALA A 15 18.61 -3.35 11.61
CA ALA A 15 18.97 -2.16 12.37
C ALA A 15 19.06 -0.93 11.47
N LYS A 16 19.69 -1.04 10.29
CA LYS A 16 19.76 0.02 9.29
C LYS A 16 18.36 0.42 8.80
N ALA A 17 17.50 -0.53 8.48
CA ALA A 17 16.12 -0.27 8.08
C ALA A 17 15.31 0.45 9.19
N ALA A 18 15.54 0.09 10.46
CA ALA A 18 14.92 0.76 11.60
C ALA A 18 15.38 2.22 11.72
N GLY A 19 16.67 2.48 11.54
CA GLY A 19 17.24 3.83 11.56
C GLY A 19 16.68 4.70 10.44
N ILE A 20 16.64 4.19 9.18
CA ILE A 20 16.04 4.88 8.05
C ILE A 20 14.56 5.21 8.33
N ALA A 21 13.79 4.24 8.83
CA ALA A 21 12.39 4.45 9.14
C ALA A 21 12.17 5.46 10.29
N ALA A 22 13.07 5.50 11.27
CA ALA A 22 13.01 6.45 12.38
C ALA A 22 13.21 7.90 11.91
N LEU A 23 14.05 8.12 10.92
CA LEU A 23 14.30 9.46 10.33
C LEU A 23 13.24 9.84 9.28
N ALA A 24 12.87 8.91 8.41
CA ALA A 24 11.95 9.20 7.31
C ALA A 24 10.50 9.42 7.78
N TYR A 25 10.03 8.67 8.79
CA TYR A 25 8.66 8.81 9.30
C TYR A 25 8.31 10.25 9.76
N PRO A 26 9.07 10.89 10.67
CA PRO A 26 8.74 12.26 11.11
C PRO A 26 8.85 13.27 9.97
N LEU A 27 9.79 13.10 9.02
CA LEU A 27 9.90 13.97 7.86
C LEU A 27 8.67 13.89 6.97
N ILE A 28 8.21 12.66 6.65
CA ILE A 28 6.98 12.44 5.88
C ILE A 28 5.76 12.98 6.63
N ALA A 29 5.70 12.78 7.94
CA ALA A 29 4.61 13.30 8.76
C ALA A 29 4.58 14.84 8.76
N LEU A 30 5.75 15.48 8.89
CA LEU A 30 5.89 16.93 8.84
C LEU A 30 5.48 17.50 7.48
N LEU A 31 5.92 16.90 6.39
CA LEU A 31 5.46 17.27 5.05
C LEU A 31 3.95 17.09 4.92
N GLY A 32 3.42 15.97 5.43
CA GLY A 32 2.00 15.65 5.36
C GLY A 32 1.09 16.66 6.07
N VAL A 33 1.51 17.23 7.22
CA VAL A 33 0.69 18.26 7.92
C VAL A 33 0.64 19.59 7.17
N THR A 34 1.56 19.85 6.24
CA THR A 34 1.53 21.06 5.42
C THR A 34 0.57 20.94 4.23
N LEU A 35 0.13 19.73 3.89
CA LEU A 35 -0.74 19.48 2.76
C LEU A 35 -2.19 19.89 3.09
N ARG A 36 -2.80 20.62 2.16
CA ARG A 36 -4.22 20.95 2.19
C ARG A 36 -4.96 20.05 1.21
N TRP A 37 -5.98 19.37 1.70
CA TRP A 37 -6.70 18.37 0.92
C TRP A 37 -8.01 18.95 0.38
N ARG A 38 -8.25 18.78 -0.91
CA ARG A 38 -9.55 18.90 -1.54
C ARG A 38 -9.96 17.50 -1.98
N VAL A 39 -11.09 17.05 -1.54
CA VAL A 39 -11.53 15.67 -1.77
C VAL A 39 -12.88 15.69 -2.48
N SER A 40 -13.02 14.90 -3.53
CA SER A 40 -14.26 14.65 -4.25
C SER A 40 -14.47 13.13 -4.34
N GLY A 41 -15.73 12.67 -4.38
CA GLY A 41 -16.06 11.26 -4.50
C GLY A 41 -15.81 10.44 -3.22
N ILE A 42 -15.67 11.07 -2.05
CA ILE A 42 -15.49 10.35 -0.77
C ILE A 42 -16.70 9.51 -0.42
N GLU A 43 -17.87 9.92 -0.88
CA GLU A 43 -19.15 9.24 -0.73
C GLU A 43 -19.09 7.79 -1.23
N HIS A 44 -18.35 7.49 -2.30
CA HIS A 44 -18.19 6.12 -2.79
C HIS A 44 -17.47 5.21 -1.79
N LEU A 45 -16.50 5.75 -1.04
CA LEU A 45 -15.84 5.01 0.03
C LEU A 45 -16.81 4.73 1.18
N ASP A 46 -17.63 5.70 1.52
CA ASP A 46 -18.61 5.59 2.61
C ASP A 46 -19.75 4.62 2.22
N GLU A 47 -20.24 4.67 0.98
CA GLU A 47 -21.19 3.71 0.43
C GLU A 47 -20.69 2.27 0.53
N ILE A 48 -19.43 2.02 0.14
CA ILE A 48 -18.82 0.69 0.25
C ILE A 48 -18.80 0.22 1.70
N ARG A 49 -18.40 1.07 2.63
CA ARG A 49 -18.33 0.73 4.05
C ARG A 49 -19.71 0.48 4.63
N ASN A 50 -20.68 1.31 4.29
CA ASN A 50 -22.06 1.18 4.74
C ASN A 50 -22.73 -0.10 4.21
N SER A 51 -22.27 -0.63 3.07
CA SER A 51 -22.72 -1.94 2.56
C SER A 51 -22.12 -3.14 3.30
N GLY A 52 -21.31 -2.93 4.33
CA GLY A 52 -20.61 -3.98 5.08
C GLY A 52 -19.41 -4.60 4.35
N ARG A 53 -19.06 -4.08 3.15
CA ARG A 53 -17.92 -4.53 2.37
C ARG A 53 -16.69 -3.66 2.60
N GLN A 54 -15.52 -4.16 2.18
CA GLN A 54 -14.28 -3.42 2.26
C GLN A 54 -13.74 -3.10 0.87
N PRO A 55 -13.23 -1.87 0.63
CA PRO A 55 -12.72 -1.53 -0.68
C PRO A 55 -11.39 -2.22 -1.00
N VAL A 56 -11.23 -2.65 -2.24
CA VAL A 56 -9.94 -2.90 -2.87
C VAL A 56 -9.51 -1.58 -3.53
N MET A 57 -8.68 -0.81 -2.82
CA MET A 57 -8.24 0.53 -3.23
C MET A 57 -7.16 0.44 -4.30
N ALA A 58 -7.33 1.13 -5.43
CA ALA A 58 -6.42 1.07 -6.58
C ALA A 58 -5.92 2.46 -6.96
N PHE A 59 -4.60 2.65 -7.03
CA PHE A 59 -3.99 3.93 -7.37
C PHE A 59 -2.60 3.76 -8.00
N TRP A 60 -2.05 4.83 -8.57
CA TRP A 60 -0.74 4.80 -9.21
C TRP A 60 0.41 4.83 -8.23
N HIS A 61 1.48 4.08 -8.51
CA HIS A 61 2.66 3.96 -7.66
C HIS A 61 3.32 5.33 -7.36
N GLY A 62 3.37 6.22 -8.32
CA GLY A 62 3.88 7.57 -8.15
C GLY A 62 3.13 8.44 -7.14
N ARG A 63 1.99 7.99 -6.61
CA ARG A 63 1.16 8.72 -5.64
C ARG A 63 1.23 8.15 -4.22
N ILE A 64 2.14 7.20 -3.97
CA ILE A 64 2.26 6.50 -2.68
C ILE A 64 2.44 7.46 -1.50
N LEU A 65 3.31 8.46 -1.62
CA LEU A 65 3.64 9.34 -0.50
C LEU A 65 2.41 10.09 0.02
N SER A 66 1.68 10.74 -0.87
CA SER A 66 0.45 11.46 -0.53
C SER A 66 -0.66 10.53 -0.08
N ALA A 67 -0.83 9.37 -0.74
CA ALA A 67 -1.80 8.35 -0.34
C ALA A 67 -1.52 7.82 1.08
N THR A 68 -0.25 7.53 1.40
CA THR A 68 0.17 7.05 2.72
C THR A 68 -0.22 8.03 3.82
N TYR A 69 -0.02 9.32 3.60
CA TYR A 69 -0.39 10.31 4.61
C TYR A 69 -1.91 10.55 4.68
N TYR A 70 -2.59 10.65 3.55
CA TYR A 70 -4.04 10.90 3.51
C TYR A 70 -4.85 9.77 4.17
N PHE A 71 -4.54 8.53 3.85
CA PHE A 71 -5.25 7.36 4.36
C PHE A 71 -4.65 6.75 5.63
N ARG A 72 -3.76 7.47 6.34
CA ARG A 72 -3.16 6.98 7.59
C ARG A 72 -4.20 6.61 8.64
N ARG A 73 -3.85 5.65 9.52
CA ARG A 73 -4.68 5.20 10.65
C ARG A 73 -6.08 4.66 10.26
N ARG A 74 -6.20 4.16 9.04
CA ARG A 74 -7.46 3.54 8.55
C ARG A 74 -7.40 2.02 8.45
N GLY A 75 -6.33 1.39 8.94
CA GLY A 75 -6.17 -0.08 8.97
C GLY A 75 -6.06 -0.74 7.60
N ILE A 76 -5.69 0.00 6.55
CA ILE A 76 -5.54 -0.52 5.19
C ILE A 76 -4.32 -1.45 5.14
N VAL A 77 -4.47 -2.62 4.52
CA VAL A 77 -3.37 -3.55 4.31
C VAL A 77 -2.83 -3.41 2.89
N VAL A 78 -1.52 -3.26 2.75
CA VAL A 78 -0.85 -3.06 1.45
C VAL A 78 0.25 -4.09 1.23
N ILE A 79 0.60 -4.31 -0.05
CA ILE A 79 1.72 -5.20 -0.40
C ILE A 79 3.04 -4.44 -0.29
N THR A 80 4.02 -5.06 0.38
CA THR A 80 5.40 -4.57 0.44
C THR A 80 6.37 -5.67 0.01
N SER A 81 7.48 -5.28 -0.63
CA SER A 81 8.51 -6.22 -1.07
C SER A 81 9.20 -6.90 0.12
N GLU A 82 9.72 -8.12 -0.11
CA GLU A 82 10.51 -8.88 0.88
C GLU A 82 12.00 -8.47 0.93
N ASN A 83 12.43 -7.53 0.08
CA ASN A 83 13.81 -7.04 0.04
C ASN A 83 14.06 -5.98 1.13
N PHE A 84 15.32 -5.49 1.20
CA PHE A 84 15.72 -4.46 2.15
C PHE A 84 14.90 -3.17 2.02
N ASP A 85 14.60 -2.73 0.80
CA ASP A 85 13.79 -1.52 0.57
C ASP A 85 12.36 -1.72 1.06
N GLY A 86 11.76 -2.87 0.81
CA GLY A 86 10.45 -3.21 1.36
C GLY A 86 10.42 -3.26 2.88
N GLU A 87 11.53 -3.57 3.54
CA GLU A 87 11.61 -3.62 5.01
C GLU A 87 11.50 -2.22 5.64
N TRP A 88 12.31 -1.25 5.21
CA TRP A 88 12.22 0.09 5.80
C TRP A 88 10.94 0.84 5.37
N ILE A 89 10.46 0.61 4.14
CA ILE A 89 9.15 1.12 3.69
C ILE A 89 8.03 0.58 4.58
N ALA A 90 8.00 -0.73 4.81
CA ALA A 90 6.97 -1.34 5.67
C ALA A 90 6.98 -0.74 7.07
N ARG A 91 8.15 -0.56 7.69
CA ARG A 91 8.27 0.06 9.01
C ARG A 91 7.75 1.50 9.06
N ILE A 92 7.91 2.26 7.96
CA ILE A 92 7.35 3.62 7.86
C ILE A 92 5.83 3.55 7.79
N ILE A 93 5.27 2.77 6.87
CA ILE A 93 3.82 2.73 6.67
C ILE A 93 3.08 2.08 7.84
N GLU A 94 3.68 1.11 8.54
CA GLU A 94 3.15 0.55 9.78
C GLU A 94 3.01 1.62 10.88
N ARG A 95 3.96 2.55 10.98
CA ARG A 95 3.84 3.71 11.89
C ARG A 95 2.72 4.66 11.50
N PHE A 96 2.35 4.71 10.22
CA PHE A 96 1.16 5.43 9.75
C PHE A 96 -0.15 4.64 9.93
N GLY A 97 -0.09 3.43 10.52
CA GLY A 97 -1.27 2.62 10.85
C GLY A 97 -1.74 1.73 9.72
N TYR A 98 -0.85 1.37 8.79
CA TYR A 98 -1.11 0.37 7.76
C TYR A 98 -0.72 -1.02 8.23
N GLY A 99 -1.41 -2.03 7.71
CA GLY A 99 -0.92 -3.41 7.73
C GLY A 99 -0.07 -3.70 6.50
N THR A 100 0.83 -4.68 6.57
CA THR A 100 1.67 -5.08 5.44
C THR A 100 1.54 -6.56 5.11
N ALA A 101 1.32 -6.88 3.83
CA ALA A 101 1.42 -8.21 3.27
C ALA A 101 2.73 -8.29 2.47
N ARG A 102 3.60 -9.24 2.84
CA ARG A 102 4.92 -9.38 2.21
C ARG A 102 4.85 -10.16 0.91
N GLY A 103 5.39 -9.58 -0.16
CA GLY A 103 5.46 -10.18 -1.49
C GLY A 103 5.64 -9.14 -2.58
N SER A 104 5.82 -9.60 -3.82
CA SER A 104 5.88 -8.75 -5.01
C SER A 104 5.37 -9.52 -6.23
N THR A 105 5.12 -8.85 -7.35
CA THR A 105 4.70 -9.48 -8.61
C THR A 105 5.66 -10.56 -9.11
N SER A 106 6.93 -10.47 -8.74
CA SER A 106 7.97 -11.44 -9.15
C SER A 106 8.26 -12.53 -8.12
N ARG A 107 7.97 -12.29 -6.83
CA ARG A 107 8.21 -13.26 -5.75
C ARG A 107 7.15 -13.10 -4.66
N GLY A 108 6.50 -14.19 -4.31
CA GLY A 108 5.51 -14.22 -3.22
C GLY A 108 4.22 -13.43 -3.48
N GLY A 109 3.97 -12.98 -4.73
CA GLY A 109 2.78 -12.21 -5.09
C GLY A 109 1.47 -12.95 -4.78
N GLN A 110 1.40 -14.24 -5.08
CA GLN A 110 0.23 -15.05 -4.74
C GLN A 110 0.00 -15.11 -3.23
N ARG A 111 1.07 -15.29 -2.43
CA ARG A 111 0.98 -15.29 -0.98
C ARG A 111 0.53 -13.93 -0.44
N ALA A 112 1.06 -12.84 -0.98
CA ALA A 112 0.62 -11.50 -0.60
C ALA A 112 -0.86 -11.26 -0.94
N LEU A 113 -1.34 -11.71 -2.10
CA LEU A 113 -2.76 -11.64 -2.47
C LEU A 113 -3.64 -12.46 -1.52
N LEU A 114 -3.20 -13.65 -1.10
CA LEU A 114 -3.91 -14.45 -0.09
C LEU A 114 -3.97 -13.73 1.28
N CYS A 115 -2.89 -13.05 1.68
CA CYS A 115 -2.89 -12.22 2.89
C CYS A 115 -3.91 -11.08 2.77
N LEU A 116 -3.98 -10.39 1.63
CA LEU A 116 -4.96 -9.34 1.39
C LEU A 116 -6.40 -9.88 1.37
N LYS A 117 -6.61 -11.06 0.77
CA LYS A 117 -7.92 -11.74 0.82
C LYS A 117 -8.37 -11.99 2.25
N ARG A 118 -7.48 -12.46 3.14
CA ARG A 118 -7.76 -12.63 4.57
C ARG A 118 -8.06 -11.29 5.26
N ALA A 119 -7.25 -10.27 4.97
CA ALA A 119 -7.47 -8.93 5.53
C ALA A 119 -8.86 -8.37 5.18
N LEU A 120 -9.30 -8.54 3.92
CA LEU A 120 -10.65 -8.15 3.49
C LEU A 120 -11.74 -8.93 4.25
N ALA A 121 -11.55 -10.24 4.46
CA ALA A 121 -12.46 -11.06 5.25
C ALA A 121 -12.49 -10.67 6.74
N GLU A 122 -11.41 -10.09 7.25
CA GLU A 122 -11.30 -9.52 8.61
C GLU A 122 -11.85 -8.08 8.71
N GLY A 123 -12.47 -7.56 7.67
CA GLY A 123 -13.04 -6.21 7.67
C GLY A 123 -12.01 -5.08 7.45
N LYS A 124 -10.83 -5.39 6.87
CA LYS A 124 -9.79 -4.41 6.56
C LYS A 124 -9.77 -4.13 5.05
N ALA A 125 -9.60 -2.87 4.67
CA ALA A 125 -9.41 -2.50 3.27
C ALA A 125 -8.06 -3.00 2.73
N ALA A 126 -7.99 -3.32 1.44
CA ALA A 126 -6.75 -3.65 0.74
C ALA A 126 -6.30 -2.50 -0.16
N GLY A 127 -5.00 -2.18 -0.19
CA GLY A 127 -4.46 -1.12 -1.04
C GLY A 127 -3.47 -1.65 -2.08
N PHE A 128 -3.62 -1.20 -3.33
CA PHE A 128 -2.78 -1.57 -4.46
C PHE A 128 -2.23 -0.36 -5.19
N THR A 129 -0.93 -0.37 -5.48
CA THR A 129 -0.35 0.42 -6.56
C THR A 129 -0.43 -0.40 -7.84
N VAL A 130 -1.36 -0.04 -8.72
CA VAL A 130 -1.74 -0.91 -9.84
C VAL A 130 -0.69 -1.05 -10.94
N ASP A 131 0.19 -0.07 -11.11
CA ASP A 131 1.33 -0.13 -12.04
C ASP A 131 2.60 -0.72 -11.40
N GLY A 132 2.62 -0.84 -10.06
CA GLY A 132 3.75 -1.39 -9.32
C GLY A 132 5.06 -0.58 -9.47
N PRO A 133 6.13 -0.95 -8.73
CA PRO A 133 7.38 -0.19 -8.71
C PRO A 133 8.23 -0.34 -9.98
N ARG A 134 7.93 -1.31 -10.83
CA ARG A 134 8.68 -1.57 -12.07
C ARG A 134 7.98 -1.06 -13.31
N GLY A 135 6.73 -0.62 -13.17
CA GLY A 135 5.96 -0.12 -14.29
C GLY A 135 5.59 -1.19 -15.33
N PRO A 136 5.30 -0.79 -16.55
CA PRO A 136 5.32 0.61 -17.04
C PRO A 136 4.32 1.51 -16.32
N ALA A 137 4.71 2.75 -16.05
CA ALA A 137 3.86 3.74 -15.39
C ALA A 137 2.55 3.94 -16.19
N GLY A 138 1.42 4.02 -15.48
CA GLY A 138 0.11 4.16 -16.12
C GLY A 138 -0.46 2.87 -16.73
N CYS A 139 0.23 1.72 -16.58
CA CYS A 139 -0.23 0.42 -17.03
C CYS A 139 -0.70 -0.43 -15.84
N ALA A 140 -2.01 -0.58 -15.68
CA ALA A 140 -2.56 -1.31 -14.55
C ALA A 140 -2.32 -2.83 -14.68
N GLN A 141 -1.77 -3.43 -13.62
CA GLN A 141 -1.59 -4.87 -13.47
C GLN A 141 -2.87 -5.52 -12.92
N PRO A 142 -3.16 -6.77 -13.24
CA PRO A 142 -4.45 -7.40 -12.94
C PRO A 142 -4.69 -7.72 -11.45
N GLY A 143 -3.69 -7.56 -10.57
CA GLY A 143 -3.76 -8.02 -9.18
C GLY A 143 -4.92 -7.46 -8.36
N ALA A 144 -5.22 -6.17 -8.49
CA ALA A 144 -6.33 -5.53 -7.80
C ALA A 144 -7.70 -6.03 -8.30
N VAL A 145 -7.84 -6.14 -9.63
CA VAL A 145 -9.07 -6.65 -10.28
C VAL A 145 -9.30 -8.11 -9.90
N TRP A 146 -8.23 -8.93 -9.94
CA TRP A 146 -8.31 -10.32 -9.51
C TRP A 146 -8.78 -10.44 -8.05
N LEU A 147 -8.21 -9.64 -7.14
CA LEU A 147 -8.59 -9.68 -5.73
C LEU A 147 -10.04 -9.26 -5.52
N ALA A 148 -10.48 -8.20 -6.19
CA ALA A 148 -11.87 -7.74 -6.14
C ALA A 148 -12.84 -8.83 -6.60
N GLY A 149 -12.57 -9.46 -7.76
CA GLY A 149 -13.38 -10.56 -8.28
C GLY A 149 -13.37 -11.81 -7.38
N ALA A 150 -12.20 -12.19 -6.84
CA ALA A 150 -12.07 -13.37 -5.98
C ALA A 150 -12.67 -13.21 -4.58
N THR A 151 -13.03 -12.00 -4.18
CA THR A 151 -13.57 -11.69 -2.84
C THR A 151 -14.98 -11.11 -2.86
N GLY A 152 -15.49 -10.72 -4.03
CA GLY A 152 -16.75 -9.98 -4.17
C GLY A 152 -16.70 -8.56 -3.60
N ASN A 153 -15.52 -8.07 -3.23
CA ASN A 153 -15.33 -6.72 -2.71
C ASN A 153 -15.20 -5.70 -3.85
N PRO A 154 -15.73 -4.49 -3.72
CA PRO A 154 -15.65 -3.49 -4.77
C PRO A 154 -14.25 -2.96 -4.97
N LEU A 155 -13.88 -2.75 -6.24
CA LEU A 155 -12.67 -2.04 -6.63
C LEU A 155 -12.95 -0.53 -6.56
N LEU A 156 -12.15 0.19 -5.76
CA LEU A 156 -12.23 1.65 -5.62
C LEU A 156 -10.98 2.29 -6.23
N PRO A 157 -11.01 2.70 -7.49
CA PRO A 157 -9.93 3.49 -8.06
C PRO A 157 -9.98 4.91 -7.50
N PHE A 158 -8.80 5.48 -7.20
CA PHE A 158 -8.68 6.86 -6.80
C PHE A 158 -7.38 7.48 -7.32
N HIS A 159 -7.35 8.79 -7.38
CA HIS A 159 -6.20 9.56 -7.80
C HIS A 159 -5.87 10.64 -6.79
N LEU A 160 -4.59 10.97 -6.66
CA LEU A 160 -4.12 12.12 -5.91
C LEU A 160 -3.22 12.95 -6.81
N GLU A 161 -3.48 14.23 -6.85
CA GLU A 161 -2.72 15.18 -7.64
C GLU A 161 -2.36 16.41 -6.79
N ALA A 162 -1.24 17.01 -7.08
CA ALA A 162 -0.84 18.27 -6.46
C ALA A 162 -1.26 19.43 -7.36
N ASP A 163 -2.00 20.41 -6.83
CA ASP A 163 -2.35 21.64 -7.56
C ASP A 163 -1.09 22.48 -7.87
N ARG A 164 -0.07 22.38 -7.02
CA ARG A 164 1.21 23.09 -7.14
C ARG A 164 2.35 22.16 -6.81
N TYR A 165 3.38 22.16 -7.61
CA TYR A 165 4.60 21.39 -7.40
C TYR A 165 5.81 22.21 -7.86
N TRP A 166 6.95 21.92 -7.25
CA TRP A 166 8.22 22.50 -7.68
C TRP A 166 8.68 21.80 -8.95
N MET A 167 8.96 22.55 -9.99
CA MET A 167 9.62 22.08 -11.21
C MET A 167 11.10 22.48 -11.18
#